data_e05122753b5c3e0a57781e16ab72a9d0
#
_entry.id   e05122753b5c3e0a57781e16ab72a9d0
#
_cell.length_a   1.000
_cell.length_b   1.000
_cell.length_c   1.000
_cell.angle_alpha   90.00
_cell.angle_beta   90.00
_cell.angle_gamma   90.00
#
_symmetry.space_group_name_H-M   'P 1'
#
loop_
_entity.id
_entity.type
_entity.pdbx_description
1 polymer ?
#
loop_
_entity_poly.entity_id
_entity_poly.type
_entity_poly.pdbx_seq_one_letter_code
_entity_poly.pdbx_strand_id
1 'polypeptide(L)'
;VVAEISGNHEGELAKALKLVDAAASAGADAVKMQLYRPGDLTADVPTWKVRGGPWDGATLWQLYERAQTPVEWMPELFAAARARGLVPFASVFAPWAVEALEKLDAPAYKIASLELGERALIACAAHTGKLVLMSTGRATLGTVNDAVESCGPTPHVLLHCVASYPAPLEQTHLRTLTHLRTLFGDPVGLSDHGCKPSAVCAAIALGARVWEAHLMLPRPNRALDAGHSLEPEEFKEMVAIIRECEASLGVSRFGLGDLPAERDTDSFCRRVVYAADLPDGHVLRPRDTVRLRAPEGWPADVPLPLGRTLAHGVPAFAPIQLEDFR
;
A
#
# COMPACT_ATOMS: atom_id res chain seq x y z
N VAL A 1 -4.70 -1.01 4.65
CA VAL A 1 -4.53 -2.48 4.67
C VAL A 1 -5.88 -3.13 4.83
N VAL A 2 -6.23 -4.08 3.94
CA VAL A 2 -7.51 -4.80 3.92
C VAL A 2 -7.27 -6.29 4.18
N ALA A 3 -7.86 -6.82 5.24
CA ALA A 3 -7.91 -8.25 5.51
C ALA A 3 -9.13 -8.86 4.81
N GLU A 4 -8.92 -9.75 3.84
CA GLU A 4 -9.97 -10.52 3.18
C GLU A 4 -10.22 -11.84 3.92
N ILE A 5 -11.40 -12.02 4.49
CA ILE A 5 -11.72 -13.26 5.23
C ILE A 5 -12.32 -14.35 4.33
N SER A 6 -12.88 -13.98 3.17
CA SER A 6 -13.36 -14.91 2.14
C SER A 6 -14.16 -16.08 2.73
N GLY A 7 -13.99 -17.30 2.18
CA GLY A 7 -14.55 -18.56 2.69
C GLY A 7 -13.75 -19.18 3.85
N ASN A 8 -12.78 -18.47 4.43
CA ASN A 8 -11.93 -19.00 5.51
C ASN A 8 -12.64 -19.19 6.85
N HIS A 9 -13.89 -18.74 6.95
CA HIS A 9 -14.79 -19.01 8.08
C HIS A 9 -15.35 -20.45 8.10
N GLU A 10 -15.13 -21.24 7.06
CA GLU A 10 -15.53 -22.67 6.97
C GLU A 10 -17.02 -22.92 7.26
N GLY A 11 -17.91 -21.96 6.94
CA GLY A 11 -19.35 -22.04 7.21
C GLY A 11 -19.75 -21.83 8.68
N GLU A 12 -18.86 -21.26 9.51
CA GLU A 12 -19.10 -21.02 10.93
C GLU A 12 -19.01 -19.54 11.27
N LEU A 13 -20.11 -18.91 11.74
CA LEU A 13 -20.11 -17.50 12.17
C LEU A 13 -19.07 -17.23 13.26
N ALA A 14 -18.91 -18.15 14.21
CA ALA A 14 -17.90 -17.99 15.27
C ALA A 14 -16.47 -17.93 14.74
N LYS A 15 -16.16 -18.61 13.63
CA LYS A 15 -14.86 -18.49 12.95
C LYS A 15 -14.75 -17.16 12.19
N ALA A 16 -15.81 -16.72 11.53
CA ALA A 16 -15.84 -15.42 10.86
C ALA A 16 -15.59 -14.27 11.85
N LEU A 17 -16.18 -14.31 13.03
CA LEU A 17 -15.95 -13.34 14.12
C LEU A 17 -14.49 -13.40 14.62
N LYS A 18 -13.92 -14.60 14.77
CA LYS A 18 -12.49 -14.73 15.12
C LYS A 18 -11.55 -14.19 14.05
N LEU A 19 -11.91 -14.29 12.76
CA LEU A 19 -11.16 -13.67 11.67
C LEU A 19 -11.21 -12.15 11.74
N VAL A 20 -12.35 -11.57 12.10
CA VAL A 20 -12.47 -10.12 12.36
C VAL A 20 -11.57 -9.71 13.53
N ASP A 21 -11.55 -10.49 14.62
CA ASP A 21 -10.64 -10.26 15.75
C ASP A 21 -9.18 -10.33 15.35
N ALA A 22 -8.83 -11.34 14.55
CA ALA A 22 -7.47 -11.55 14.06
C ALA A 22 -7.02 -10.39 13.14
N ALA A 23 -7.91 -9.92 12.24
CA ALA A 23 -7.64 -8.77 11.37
C ALA A 23 -7.30 -7.50 12.17
N ALA A 24 -8.11 -7.20 13.19
CA ALA A 24 -7.88 -6.05 14.07
C ALA A 24 -6.56 -6.20 14.86
N SER A 25 -6.31 -7.38 15.43
CA SER A 25 -5.10 -7.66 16.22
C SER A 25 -3.83 -7.63 15.36
N ALA A 26 -3.93 -7.96 14.08
CA ALA A 26 -2.85 -7.88 13.12
C ALA A 26 -2.59 -6.44 12.60
N GLY A 27 -3.45 -5.48 12.95
CA GLY A 27 -3.28 -4.06 12.57
C GLY A 27 -3.84 -3.71 11.19
N ALA A 28 -4.79 -4.49 10.66
CA ALA A 28 -5.53 -4.11 9.46
C ALA A 28 -6.34 -2.82 9.69
N ASP A 29 -6.58 -2.05 8.63
CA ASP A 29 -7.46 -0.87 8.68
C ASP A 29 -8.90 -1.25 8.33
N ALA A 30 -9.07 -2.30 7.53
CA ALA A 30 -10.38 -2.76 7.05
C ALA A 30 -10.45 -4.28 7.01
N VAL A 31 -11.67 -4.78 7.08
CA VAL A 31 -11.98 -6.20 6.85
C VAL A 31 -13.00 -6.33 5.73
N LYS A 32 -12.73 -7.26 4.80
CA LYS A 32 -13.60 -7.53 3.67
C LYS A 32 -14.20 -8.92 3.76
N MET A 33 -15.49 -9.02 3.48
CA MET A 33 -16.26 -10.24 3.32
C MET A 33 -16.65 -10.43 1.86
N GLN A 34 -17.26 -11.57 1.53
CA GLN A 34 -17.83 -11.83 0.21
C GLN A 34 -19.32 -12.10 0.37
N LEU A 35 -20.16 -11.30 -0.28
CA LEU A 35 -21.61 -11.43 -0.17
C LEU A 35 -22.23 -11.83 -1.51
N TYR A 36 -22.57 -13.11 -1.63
CA TYR A 36 -23.22 -13.70 -2.78
C TYR A 36 -24.03 -14.93 -2.36
N ARG A 37 -24.88 -15.39 -3.25
CA ARG A 37 -25.49 -16.73 -3.22
C ARG A 37 -24.87 -17.55 -4.35
N PRO A 38 -24.74 -18.87 -4.25
CA PRO A 38 -24.18 -19.70 -5.32
C PRO A 38 -24.84 -19.43 -6.68
N GLY A 39 -26.15 -19.21 -6.70
CA GLY A 39 -26.92 -18.89 -7.91
C GLY A 39 -26.62 -17.54 -8.56
N ASP A 40 -25.93 -16.63 -7.88
CA ASP A 40 -25.47 -15.37 -8.47
C ASP A 40 -24.25 -15.58 -9.36
N LEU A 41 -23.49 -16.64 -9.12
CA LEU A 41 -22.20 -16.94 -9.76
C LEU A 41 -22.24 -18.13 -10.71
N THR A 42 -23.09 -19.12 -10.44
CA THR A 42 -23.11 -20.38 -11.19
C THR A 42 -24.48 -21.05 -11.12
N ALA A 43 -24.66 -22.13 -11.89
CA ALA A 43 -25.80 -23.02 -11.79
C ALA A 43 -25.37 -24.37 -11.20
N ASP A 44 -26.33 -25.09 -10.56
CA ASP A 44 -26.07 -26.44 -10.04
C ASP A 44 -26.05 -27.46 -11.20
N VAL A 45 -24.90 -27.49 -11.86
CA VAL A 45 -24.63 -28.41 -12.98
C VAL A 45 -23.48 -29.35 -12.58
N PRO A 46 -23.74 -30.66 -12.40
CA PRO A 46 -22.74 -31.62 -11.91
C PRO A 46 -21.47 -31.75 -12.77
N THR A 47 -21.54 -31.36 -14.03
CA THR A 47 -20.39 -31.41 -14.96
C THR A 47 -19.54 -30.14 -14.93
N TRP A 48 -19.99 -29.07 -14.31
CA TRP A 48 -19.23 -27.82 -14.16
C TRP A 48 -18.26 -27.93 -13.00
N LYS A 49 -17.14 -28.58 -13.25
CA LYS A 49 -16.09 -28.83 -12.26
C LYS A 49 -14.91 -27.90 -12.42
N VAL A 50 -14.35 -27.50 -11.30
CA VAL A 50 -13.07 -26.80 -11.26
C VAL A 50 -12.00 -27.75 -11.78
N ARG A 51 -11.11 -27.22 -12.62
CA ARG A 51 -9.97 -27.97 -13.19
C ARG A 51 -8.67 -27.34 -12.74
N GLY A 52 -7.91 -28.10 -11.98
CA GLY A 52 -6.63 -27.67 -11.43
C GLY A 52 -6.78 -26.72 -10.23
N GLY A 53 -5.65 -26.45 -9.59
CA GLY A 53 -5.59 -25.60 -8.41
C GLY A 53 -6.13 -26.27 -7.13
N PRO A 54 -6.31 -25.50 -6.04
CA PRO A 54 -6.65 -26.05 -4.73
C PRO A 54 -8.06 -26.64 -4.64
N TRP A 55 -8.95 -26.36 -5.60
CA TRP A 55 -10.36 -26.79 -5.61
C TRP A 55 -10.67 -27.83 -6.69
N ASP A 56 -9.63 -28.46 -7.26
CA ASP A 56 -9.78 -29.41 -8.38
C ASP A 56 -10.80 -30.51 -8.07
N GLY A 57 -11.67 -30.77 -9.03
CA GLY A 57 -12.71 -31.79 -8.98
C GLY A 57 -14.01 -31.41 -8.25
N ALA A 58 -14.05 -30.33 -7.47
CA ALA A 58 -15.28 -29.80 -6.91
C ALA A 58 -16.18 -29.22 -8.01
N THR A 59 -17.52 -29.29 -7.87
CA THR A 59 -18.38 -28.49 -8.75
C THR A 59 -18.32 -27.04 -8.33
N LEU A 60 -18.53 -26.10 -9.28
CA LEU A 60 -18.59 -24.67 -8.97
C LEU A 60 -19.66 -24.36 -7.91
N TRP A 61 -20.82 -25.04 -8.01
CA TRP A 61 -21.90 -24.87 -7.04
C TRP A 61 -21.44 -25.24 -5.61
N GLN A 62 -20.87 -26.44 -5.44
CA GLN A 62 -20.38 -26.90 -4.13
C GLN A 62 -19.28 -26.01 -3.56
N LEU A 63 -18.43 -25.47 -4.44
CA LEU A 63 -17.39 -24.54 -4.02
C LEU A 63 -18.01 -23.25 -3.46
N TYR A 64 -18.90 -22.60 -4.22
CA TYR A 64 -19.51 -21.36 -3.80
C TYR A 64 -20.50 -21.53 -2.63
N GLU A 65 -21.20 -22.66 -2.55
CA GLU A 65 -22.06 -22.99 -1.40
C GLU A 65 -21.27 -23.05 -0.10
N ARG A 66 -20.05 -23.61 -0.13
CA ARG A 66 -19.15 -23.65 1.03
C ARG A 66 -18.46 -22.35 1.36
N ALA A 67 -18.19 -21.53 0.36
CA ALA A 67 -17.43 -20.30 0.50
C ALA A 67 -18.29 -19.07 0.82
N GLN A 68 -19.60 -19.09 0.53
CA GLN A 68 -20.51 -17.95 0.75
C GLN A 68 -20.54 -17.51 2.22
N THR A 69 -20.61 -16.22 2.45
CA THR A 69 -20.96 -15.67 3.76
C THR A 69 -22.48 -15.46 3.80
N PRO A 70 -23.23 -16.15 4.67
CA PRO A 70 -24.66 -15.95 4.80
C PRO A 70 -25.00 -14.48 5.09
N VAL A 71 -25.99 -13.94 4.40
CA VAL A 71 -26.40 -12.52 4.56
C VAL A 71 -26.83 -12.20 5.99
N GLU A 72 -27.36 -13.18 6.69
CA GLU A 72 -27.79 -13.09 8.08
C GLU A 72 -26.64 -12.82 9.05
N TRP A 73 -25.40 -13.13 8.67
CA TRP A 73 -24.20 -12.86 9.49
C TRP A 73 -23.70 -11.44 9.34
N MET A 74 -24.04 -10.78 8.24
CA MET A 74 -23.45 -9.48 7.90
C MET A 74 -23.71 -8.41 8.98
N PRO A 75 -24.89 -8.31 9.61
CA PRO A 75 -25.11 -7.34 10.69
C PRO A 75 -24.14 -7.52 11.87
N GLU A 76 -23.93 -8.78 12.30
CA GLU A 76 -23.06 -9.09 13.43
C GLU A 76 -21.58 -8.90 13.06
N LEU A 77 -21.15 -9.31 11.86
CA LEU A 77 -19.79 -9.11 11.37
C LEU A 77 -19.46 -7.63 11.22
N PHE A 78 -20.36 -6.82 10.67
CA PHE A 78 -20.18 -5.36 10.56
C PHE A 78 -20.11 -4.69 11.93
N ALA A 79 -20.98 -5.07 12.86
CA ALA A 79 -20.93 -4.55 14.22
C ALA A 79 -19.63 -4.93 14.94
N ALA A 80 -19.19 -6.20 14.81
CA ALA A 80 -17.96 -6.70 15.38
C ALA A 80 -16.72 -5.96 14.82
N ALA A 81 -16.67 -5.74 13.51
CA ALA A 81 -15.57 -5.02 12.86
C ALA A 81 -15.51 -3.55 13.34
N ARG A 82 -16.64 -2.84 13.34
CA ARG A 82 -16.71 -1.46 13.82
C ARG A 82 -16.31 -1.32 15.29
N ALA A 83 -16.75 -2.24 16.13
CA ALA A 83 -16.37 -2.25 17.55
C ALA A 83 -14.86 -2.40 17.78
N ARG A 84 -14.12 -2.93 16.79
CA ARG A 84 -12.65 -3.10 16.79
C ARG A 84 -11.91 -2.01 16.02
N GLY A 85 -12.62 -0.99 15.53
CA GLY A 85 -12.02 0.10 14.74
C GLY A 85 -11.73 -0.25 13.29
N LEU A 86 -12.19 -1.41 12.79
CA LEU A 86 -12.04 -1.80 11.39
C LEU A 86 -13.15 -1.18 10.52
N VAL A 87 -12.83 -0.88 9.28
CA VAL A 87 -13.79 -0.50 8.25
C VAL A 87 -14.35 -1.77 7.60
N PRO A 88 -15.63 -2.16 7.85
CA PRO A 88 -16.23 -3.34 7.21
C PRO A 88 -16.77 -2.99 5.83
N PHE A 89 -16.52 -3.85 4.85
CA PHE A 89 -17.15 -3.82 3.53
C PHE A 89 -17.17 -5.22 2.91
N ALA A 90 -17.78 -5.37 1.74
CA ALA A 90 -17.82 -6.68 1.09
C ALA A 90 -17.65 -6.60 -0.43
N SER A 91 -17.17 -7.72 -1.00
CA SER A 91 -17.33 -7.99 -2.41
C SER A 91 -18.78 -8.30 -2.71
N VAL A 92 -19.32 -7.68 -3.77
CA VAL A 92 -20.68 -7.86 -4.25
C VAL A 92 -20.67 -8.53 -5.63
N PHE A 93 -21.65 -9.41 -5.86
CA PHE A 93 -21.73 -10.21 -7.08
C PHE A 93 -23.11 -10.09 -7.73
N ALA A 94 -24.05 -9.44 -7.07
CA ALA A 94 -25.38 -9.16 -7.57
C ALA A 94 -25.96 -7.88 -6.94
N PRO A 95 -26.91 -7.18 -7.59
CA PRO A 95 -27.50 -5.94 -7.06
C PRO A 95 -28.11 -6.08 -5.67
N TRP A 96 -28.76 -7.22 -5.35
CA TRP A 96 -29.33 -7.45 -4.03
C TRP A 96 -28.29 -7.37 -2.89
N ALA A 97 -27.03 -7.73 -3.18
CA ALA A 97 -25.95 -7.63 -2.19
C ALA A 97 -25.61 -6.16 -1.87
N VAL A 98 -25.65 -5.27 -2.87
CA VAL A 98 -25.52 -3.83 -2.66
C VAL A 98 -26.63 -3.31 -1.78
N GLU A 99 -27.90 -3.66 -2.08
CA GLU A 99 -29.06 -3.27 -1.28
C GLU A 99 -29.01 -3.78 0.16
N ALA A 100 -28.50 -5.00 0.37
CA ALA A 100 -28.34 -5.58 1.69
C ALA A 100 -27.27 -4.81 2.51
N LEU A 101 -26.15 -4.45 1.88
CA LEU A 101 -25.06 -3.71 2.51
C LEU A 101 -25.40 -2.25 2.78
N GLU A 102 -26.26 -1.63 1.95
CA GLU A 102 -26.80 -0.28 2.22
C GLU A 102 -27.55 -0.21 3.54
N LYS A 103 -28.32 -1.26 3.89
CA LYS A 103 -29.04 -1.35 5.18
C LYS A 103 -28.10 -1.41 6.39
N LEU A 104 -26.83 -1.74 6.16
CA LEU A 104 -25.77 -1.82 7.17
C LEU A 104 -24.84 -0.61 7.13
N ASP A 105 -25.16 0.38 6.30
CA ASP A 105 -24.33 1.55 6.07
C ASP A 105 -22.88 1.17 5.72
N ALA A 106 -22.71 0.27 4.75
CA ALA A 106 -21.39 -0.10 4.25
C ALA A 106 -20.72 1.13 3.64
N PRO A 107 -19.44 1.43 3.99
CA PRO A 107 -18.74 2.61 3.49
C PRO A 107 -18.16 2.42 2.09
N ALA A 108 -18.05 1.19 1.62
CA ALA A 108 -17.45 0.85 0.35
C ALA A 108 -17.97 -0.49 -0.20
N TYR A 109 -17.73 -0.70 -1.49
CA TYR A 109 -18.02 -1.94 -2.22
C TYR A 109 -16.80 -2.44 -2.94
N LYS A 110 -16.69 -3.76 -3.09
CA LYS A 110 -15.65 -4.38 -3.91
C LYS A 110 -16.26 -5.11 -5.10
N ILE A 111 -15.68 -4.88 -6.26
CA ILE A 111 -15.90 -5.67 -7.48
C ILE A 111 -14.68 -6.57 -7.64
N ALA A 112 -14.90 -7.87 -7.63
CA ALA A 112 -13.82 -8.83 -7.81
C ALA A 112 -13.32 -8.87 -9.27
N SER A 113 -12.14 -9.44 -9.49
CA SER A 113 -11.50 -9.43 -10.80
C SER A 113 -12.35 -10.03 -11.91
N LEU A 114 -13.07 -11.11 -11.61
CA LEU A 114 -13.86 -11.83 -12.61
C LEU A 114 -15.18 -11.12 -12.94
N GLU A 115 -15.63 -10.23 -12.06
CA GLU A 115 -16.83 -9.40 -12.19
C GLU A 115 -16.54 -8.02 -12.79
N LEU A 116 -15.29 -7.72 -13.15
CA LEU A 116 -14.93 -6.40 -13.68
C LEU A 116 -15.64 -6.09 -15.02
N GLY A 117 -16.09 -7.09 -15.73
CA GLY A 117 -16.92 -6.94 -16.94
C GLY A 117 -18.41 -6.69 -16.67
N GLU A 118 -18.87 -6.81 -15.42
CA GLU A 118 -20.28 -6.69 -15.04
C GLU A 118 -20.68 -5.21 -14.85
N ARG A 119 -20.78 -4.48 -15.97
CA ARG A 119 -21.01 -3.02 -16.00
C ARG A 119 -22.25 -2.60 -15.20
N ALA A 120 -23.33 -3.39 -15.23
CA ALA A 120 -24.56 -3.12 -14.50
C ALA A 120 -24.36 -3.23 -12.98
N LEU A 121 -23.56 -4.20 -12.53
CA LEU A 121 -23.21 -4.35 -11.11
C LEU A 121 -22.35 -3.19 -10.63
N ILE A 122 -21.33 -2.80 -11.41
CA ILE A 122 -20.47 -1.65 -11.12
C ILE A 122 -21.31 -0.38 -11.01
N ALA A 123 -22.18 -0.11 -11.99
CA ALA A 123 -23.08 1.03 -11.96
C ALA A 123 -24.03 1.00 -10.75
N CYS A 124 -24.53 -0.18 -10.35
CA CYS A 124 -25.36 -0.34 -9.17
C CYS A 124 -24.60 0.06 -7.89
N ALA A 125 -23.38 -0.43 -7.72
CA ALA A 125 -22.54 -0.06 -6.59
C ALA A 125 -22.19 1.45 -6.61
N ALA A 126 -21.85 1.99 -7.78
CA ALA A 126 -21.50 3.40 -7.96
C ALA A 126 -22.68 4.35 -7.68
N HIS A 127 -23.92 3.95 -7.96
CA HIS A 127 -25.12 4.77 -7.68
C HIS A 127 -25.33 5.07 -6.19
N THR A 128 -24.70 4.31 -5.29
CA THR A 128 -24.70 4.61 -3.86
C THR A 128 -23.90 5.86 -3.50
N GLY A 129 -23.04 6.33 -4.41
CA GLY A 129 -22.09 7.43 -4.16
C GLY A 129 -20.91 7.06 -3.24
N LYS A 130 -20.83 5.80 -2.79
CA LYS A 130 -19.78 5.30 -1.91
C LYS A 130 -18.56 4.77 -2.69
N LEU A 131 -17.45 4.59 -2.01
CA LEU A 131 -16.20 4.11 -2.62
C LEU A 131 -16.37 2.74 -3.26
N VAL A 132 -15.90 2.58 -4.51
CA VAL A 132 -15.88 1.30 -5.22
C VAL A 132 -14.44 0.87 -5.47
N LEU A 133 -14.02 -0.26 -4.90
CA LEU A 133 -12.73 -0.88 -5.18
C LEU A 133 -12.91 -1.93 -6.29
N MET A 134 -12.09 -1.89 -7.32
CA MET A 134 -12.22 -2.79 -8.50
C MET A 134 -10.89 -3.49 -8.76
N SER A 135 -10.86 -4.82 -8.68
CA SER A 135 -9.67 -5.62 -9.03
C SER A 135 -9.60 -5.90 -10.51
N THR A 136 -8.38 -5.84 -11.08
CA THR A 136 -8.14 -5.89 -12.54
C THR A 136 -7.55 -7.21 -13.05
N GLY A 137 -7.57 -8.27 -12.23
CA GLY A 137 -7.06 -9.59 -12.63
C GLY A 137 -7.78 -10.13 -13.86
N ARG A 138 -7.02 -10.66 -14.84
CA ARG A 138 -7.51 -11.15 -16.15
C ARG A 138 -8.18 -10.10 -17.06
N ALA A 139 -8.31 -8.86 -16.62
CA ALA A 139 -8.93 -7.82 -17.42
C ALA A 139 -8.02 -7.34 -18.55
N THR A 140 -8.63 -7.00 -19.68
CA THR A 140 -7.98 -6.20 -20.72
C THR A 140 -8.05 -4.71 -20.36
N LEU A 141 -7.22 -3.89 -20.97
CA LEU A 141 -7.30 -2.43 -20.78
C LEU A 141 -8.70 -1.88 -21.15
N GLY A 142 -9.33 -2.44 -22.21
CA GLY A 142 -10.70 -2.08 -22.58
C GLY A 142 -11.70 -2.41 -21.47
N THR A 143 -11.59 -3.60 -20.84
CA THR A 143 -12.46 -3.98 -19.73
C THR A 143 -12.29 -3.03 -18.53
N VAL A 144 -11.04 -2.62 -18.21
CA VAL A 144 -10.78 -1.66 -17.14
C VAL A 144 -11.39 -0.29 -17.47
N ASN A 145 -11.23 0.18 -18.71
CA ASN A 145 -11.83 1.43 -19.16
C ASN A 145 -13.37 1.40 -19.03
N ASP A 146 -14.01 0.34 -19.51
CA ASP A 146 -15.47 0.17 -19.43
C ASP A 146 -15.96 0.14 -17.98
N ALA A 147 -15.18 -0.48 -17.08
CA ALA A 147 -15.48 -0.51 -15.64
C ALA A 147 -15.42 0.89 -15.03
N VAL A 148 -14.37 1.66 -15.33
CA VAL A 148 -14.22 3.04 -14.86
C VAL A 148 -15.33 3.93 -15.40
N GLU A 149 -15.66 3.81 -16.69
CA GLU A 149 -16.79 4.53 -17.30
C GLU A 149 -18.12 4.19 -16.62
N SER A 150 -18.32 2.91 -16.26
CA SER A 150 -19.54 2.45 -15.58
C SER A 150 -19.61 2.95 -14.14
N CYS A 151 -18.47 3.18 -13.49
CA CYS A 151 -18.38 3.81 -12.17
C CYS A 151 -18.67 5.31 -12.23
N GLY A 152 -18.43 5.96 -13.37
CA GLY A 152 -18.65 7.39 -13.57
C GLY A 152 -17.84 8.26 -12.61
N PRO A 153 -18.44 9.34 -12.06
CA PRO A 153 -17.75 10.27 -11.15
C PRO A 153 -17.58 9.73 -9.71
N THR A 154 -18.09 8.53 -9.43
CA THR A 154 -18.04 7.96 -8.08
C THR A 154 -16.59 7.65 -7.69
N PRO A 155 -16.18 7.95 -6.44
CA PRO A 155 -14.85 7.61 -5.97
C PRO A 155 -14.54 6.13 -6.15
N HIS A 156 -13.41 5.81 -6.76
CA HIS A 156 -13.01 4.42 -6.97
C HIS A 156 -11.51 4.20 -6.84
N VAL A 157 -11.13 2.95 -6.60
CA VAL A 157 -9.74 2.48 -6.52
C VAL A 157 -9.57 1.29 -7.42
N LEU A 158 -8.61 1.35 -8.34
CA LEU A 158 -8.21 0.18 -9.13
C LEU A 158 -7.14 -0.61 -8.37
N LEU A 159 -7.41 -1.89 -8.15
CA LEU A 159 -6.47 -2.81 -7.53
C LEU A 159 -5.85 -3.71 -8.60
N HIS A 160 -4.55 -3.53 -8.85
CA HIS A 160 -3.82 -4.51 -9.63
C HIS A 160 -3.92 -5.89 -8.95
N CYS A 161 -4.14 -6.93 -9.75
CA CYS A 161 -4.35 -8.28 -9.23
C CYS A 161 -3.88 -9.31 -10.26
N VAL A 162 -3.33 -10.41 -9.78
CA VAL A 162 -3.11 -11.63 -10.57
C VAL A 162 -4.08 -12.69 -10.05
N ALA A 163 -5.05 -13.08 -10.89
CA ALA A 163 -6.06 -14.07 -10.55
C ALA A 163 -5.50 -15.51 -10.66
N SER A 164 -4.47 -15.78 -9.87
CA SER A 164 -3.85 -17.09 -9.64
C SER A 164 -3.70 -17.29 -8.13
N TYR A 165 -3.93 -18.49 -7.64
CA TYR A 165 -4.05 -18.82 -6.22
C TYR A 165 -3.15 -20.02 -5.84
N PRO A 166 -1.91 -19.80 -5.33
CA PRO A 166 -1.22 -18.52 -5.14
C PRO A 166 -0.72 -17.90 -6.46
N ALA A 167 -0.45 -16.58 -6.43
CA ALA A 167 0.16 -15.86 -7.54
C ALA A 167 1.69 -16.04 -7.50
N PRO A 168 2.34 -16.57 -8.56
CA PRO A 168 3.79 -16.63 -8.63
C PRO A 168 4.42 -15.23 -8.67
N LEU A 169 5.52 -15.04 -7.93
CA LEU A 169 6.15 -13.73 -7.78
C LEU A 169 6.56 -13.11 -9.13
N GLU A 170 7.11 -13.93 -10.03
CA GLU A 170 7.56 -13.50 -11.37
C GLU A 170 6.41 -13.09 -12.29
N GLN A 171 5.16 -13.43 -11.95
CA GLN A 171 3.96 -13.09 -12.71
C GLN A 171 3.17 -11.92 -12.11
N THR A 172 3.66 -11.31 -11.04
CA THR A 172 2.96 -10.20 -10.38
C THR A 172 2.92 -8.92 -11.21
N HIS A 173 3.87 -8.71 -12.13
CA HIS A 173 3.91 -7.58 -13.06
C HIS A 173 3.56 -6.22 -12.44
N LEU A 174 4.12 -5.90 -11.27
CA LEU A 174 3.76 -4.73 -10.46
C LEU A 174 3.89 -3.38 -11.15
N ARG A 175 4.68 -3.28 -12.23
CA ARG A 175 4.74 -2.05 -13.05
C ARG A 175 3.39 -1.65 -13.63
N THR A 176 2.41 -2.58 -13.68
CA THR A 176 1.02 -2.29 -14.06
C THR A 176 0.39 -1.26 -13.14
N LEU A 177 0.77 -1.19 -11.86
CA LEU A 177 0.31 -0.14 -10.92
C LEU A 177 0.60 1.27 -11.45
N THR A 178 1.81 1.51 -11.96
CA THR A 178 2.18 2.80 -12.54
C THR A 178 1.34 3.11 -13.79
N HIS A 179 1.03 2.09 -14.61
CA HIS A 179 0.18 2.28 -15.80
C HIS A 179 -1.26 2.60 -15.41
N LEU A 180 -1.85 1.86 -14.47
CA LEU A 180 -3.20 2.15 -13.97
C LEU A 180 -3.30 3.57 -13.44
N ARG A 181 -2.32 3.98 -12.64
CA ARG A 181 -2.24 5.33 -12.09
C ARG A 181 -2.12 6.41 -13.17
N THR A 182 -1.29 6.18 -14.19
CA THR A 182 -1.11 7.15 -15.29
C THR A 182 -2.36 7.29 -16.15
N LEU A 183 -3.09 6.20 -16.41
CA LEU A 183 -4.24 6.17 -17.30
C LEU A 183 -5.54 6.59 -16.61
N PHE A 184 -5.72 6.20 -15.34
CA PHE A 184 -6.99 6.33 -14.62
C PHE A 184 -6.88 7.20 -13.36
N GLY A 185 -5.69 7.66 -12.99
CA GLY A 185 -5.44 8.49 -11.81
C GLY A 185 -5.20 7.68 -10.53
N ASP A 186 -4.98 8.42 -9.44
CA ASP A 186 -4.88 7.89 -8.07
C ASP A 186 -6.26 7.88 -7.40
N PRO A 187 -6.51 7.00 -6.42
CA PRO A 187 -5.60 5.99 -5.90
C PRO A 187 -5.61 4.67 -6.66
N VAL A 188 -4.47 3.94 -6.59
CA VAL A 188 -4.35 2.54 -7.04
C VAL A 188 -3.89 1.65 -5.89
N GLY A 189 -4.06 0.34 -6.01
CA GLY A 189 -3.64 -0.62 -4.99
C GLY A 189 -3.31 -1.99 -5.54
N LEU A 190 -2.97 -2.91 -4.65
CA LEU A 190 -2.66 -4.31 -4.93
C LEU A 190 -3.63 -5.23 -4.19
N SER A 191 -4.33 -6.11 -4.93
CA SER A 191 -5.01 -7.28 -4.39
C SER A 191 -4.06 -8.47 -4.57
N ASP A 192 -3.50 -8.94 -3.45
CA ASP A 192 -2.31 -9.78 -3.43
C ASP A 192 -2.63 -11.23 -3.06
N HIS A 193 -2.39 -12.15 -4.00
CA HIS A 193 -2.55 -13.59 -3.78
C HIS A 193 -1.20 -14.33 -3.65
N GLY A 194 -0.08 -13.61 -3.67
CA GLY A 194 1.26 -14.17 -3.54
C GLY A 194 1.88 -13.90 -2.16
N CYS A 195 1.46 -12.82 -1.52
CA CYS A 195 1.83 -12.40 -0.16
C CYS A 195 3.34 -12.46 0.10
N LYS A 196 4.15 -11.91 -0.83
CA LYS A 196 5.60 -11.82 -0.67
C LYS A 196 6.01 -10.41 -0.21
N PRO A 197 6.79 -10.27 0.88
CA PRO A 197 7.24 -8.96 1.37
C PRO A 197 7.87 -8.09 0.28
N SER A 198 8.70 -8.69 -0.60
CA SER A 198 9.34 -7.98 -1.72
C SER A 198 8.33 -7.39 -2.72
N ALA A 199 7.23 -8.12 -3.00
CA ALA A 199 6.19 -7.64 -3.91
C ALA A 199 5.41 -6.47 -3.26
N VAL A 200 5.10 -6.58 -1.98
CA VAL A 200 4.38 -5.55 -1.24
C VAL A 200 5.20 -4.27 -1.14
N CYS A 201 6.49 -4.35 -0.76
CA CYS A 201 7.39 -3.20 -0.74
C CYS A 201 7.48 -2.53 -2.12
N ALA A 202 7.63 -3.33 -3.18
CA ALA A 202 7.68 -2.80 -4.54
C ALA A 202 6.35 -2.13 -4.94
N ALA A 203 5.20 -2.71 -4.59
CA ALA A 203 3.90 -2.12 -4.88
C ALA A 203 3.72 -0.75 -4.19
N ILE A 204 4.11 -0.64 -2.92
CA ILE A 204 4.06 0.63 -2.17
C ILE A 204 4.96 1.67 -2.82
N ALA A 205 6.20 1.30 -3.17
CA ALA A 205 7.14 2.18 -3.86
C ALA A 205 6.63 2.65 -5.24
N LEU A 206 5.82 1.82 -5.92
CA LEU A 206 5.16 2.17 -7.18
C LEU A 206 3.86 2.96 -6.99
N GLY A 207 3.48 3.29 -5.74
CA GLY A 207 2.38 4.17 -5.41
C GLY A 207 1.09 3.46 -5.00
N ALA A 208 1.12 2.17 -4.68
CA ALA A 208 -0.05 1.49 -4.12
C ALA A 208 -0.49 2.13 -2.80
N ARG A 209 -1.79 2.45 -2.68
CA ARG A 209 -2.41 3.03 -1.49
C ARG A 209 -3.29 2.03 -0.75
N VAL A 210 -3.60 0.91 -1.38
CA VAL A 210 -4.37 -0.19 -0.81
C VAL A 210 -3.59 -1.47 -1.03
N TRP A 211 -3.45 -2.26 0.02
CA TRP A 211 -3.03 -3.65 -0.05
C TRP A 211 -4.12 -4.52 0.54
N GLU A 212 -4.59 -5.51 -0.22
CA GLU A 212 -5.62 -6.46 0.16
C GLU A 212 -5.04 -7.87 0.07
N ALA A 213 -5.16 -8.66 1.14
CA ALA A 213 -4.72 -10.05 1.18
C ALA A 213 -5.65 -10.93 2.01
N HIS A 214 -5.69 -12.22 1.68
CA HIS A 214 -6.49 -13.21 2.40
C HIS A 214 -5.91 -13.49 3.78
N LEU A 215 -6.80 -13.53 4.79
CA LEU A 215 -6.49 -13.86 6.18
C LEU A 215 -7.20 -15.17 6.57
N MET A 216 -6.50 -16.05 7.24
CA MET A 216 -7.04 -17.30 7.77
C MET A 216 -6.75 -17.43 9.27
N LEU A 217 -7.46 -18.30 9.97
CA LEU A 217 -7.09 -18.70 11.34
C LEU A 217 -5.86 -19.63 11.32
N PRO A 218 -5.13 -19.74 12.45
CA PRO A 218 -3.91 -20.56 12.50
C PRO A 218 -4.11 -21.99 12.04
N ARG A 219 -3.11 -22.55 11.37
CA ARG A 219 -3.06 -23.96 10.95
C ARG A 219 -2.89 -24.90 12.17
N PRO A 220 -3.40 -26.15 12.15
CA PRO A 220 -4.05 -26.79 11.01
C PRO A 220 -5.53 -26.41 10.90
N ASN A 221 -5.94 -25.87 9.76
CA ASN A 221 -7.34 -25.65 9.43
C ASN A 221 -7.64 -26.16 8.01
N ARG A 222 -8.91 -26.26 7.67
CA ARG A 222 -9.38 -26.71 6.36
C ARG A 222 -10.02 -25.55 5.56
N ALA A 223 -9.58 -24.34 5.84
CA ALA A 223 -10.06 -23.16 5.16
C ALA A 223 -9.88 -23.30 3.64
N LEU A 224 -10.89 -22.84 2.90
CA LEU A 224 -10.93 -23.00 1.45
C LEU A 224 -9.76 -22.33 0.74
N ASP A 225 -9.34 -21.17 1.26
CA ASP A 225 -8.32 -20.33 0.67
C ASP A 225 -6.97 -20.43 1.41
N ALA A 226 -6.77 -21.49 2.22
CA ALA A 226 -5.59 -21.68 3.04
C ALA A 226 -4.25 -21.65 2.25
N GLY A 227 -4.28 -22.05 0.97
CA GLY A 227 -3.10 -22.13 0.11
C GLY A 227 -2.50 -20.76 -0.26
N HIS A 228 -3.27 -19.68 -0.12
CA HIS A 228 -2.86 -18.32 -0.47
C HIS A 228 -3.25 -17.28 0.60
N SER A 229 -3.66 -17.73 1.76
CA SER A 229 -4.00 -16.90 2.92
C SER A 229 -2.86 -16.83 3.91
N LEU A 230 -2.73 -15.69 4.57
CA LEU A 230 -1.80 -15.47 5.68
C LEU A 230 -2.45 -15.84 7.01
N GLU A 231 -1.66 -16.45 7.92
CA GLU A 231 -2.03 -16.57 9.32
C GLU A 231 -1.94 -15.21 10.03
N PRO A 232 -2.56 -15.00 11.20
CA PRO A 232 -2.61 -13.71 11.86
C PRO A 232 -1.22 -13.09 12.11
N GLU A 233 -0.25 -13.88 12.52
CA GLU A 233 1.11 -13.38 12.76
C GLU A 233 1.83 -13.05 11.45
N GLU A 234 1.66 -13.84 10.38
CA GLU A 234 2.19 -13.56 9.05
C GLU A 234 1.57 -12.26 8.50
N PHE A 235 0.26 -12.08 8.69
CA PHE A 235 -0.44 -10.86 8.28
C PHE A 235 0.06 -9.62 9.04
N LYS A 236 0.26 -9.77 10.35
CA LYS A 236 0.81 -8.71 11.22
C LYS A 236 2.22 -8.29 10.80
N GLU A 237 3.08 -9.25 10.47
CA GLU A 237 4.42 -8.96 9.93
C GLU A 237 4.33 -8.17 8.62
N MET A 238 3.41 -8.54 7.73
CA MET A 238 3.19 -7.80 6.48
C MET A 238 2.69 -6.37 6.73
N VAL A 239 1.79 -6.17 7.71
CA VAL A 239 1.34 -4.83 8.11
C VAL A 239 2.51 -4.00 8.62
N ALA A 240 3.39 -4.56 9.44
CA ALA A 240 4.57 -3.85 9.94
C ALA A 240 5.49 -3.42 8.78
N ILE A 241 5.77 -4.33 7.84
CA ILE A 241 6.57 -4.04 6.65
C ILE A 241 5.94 -2.92 5.81
N ILE A 242 4.61 -2.93 5.64
CA ILE A 242 3.88 -1.87 4.92
C ILE A 242 4.10 -0.52 5.58
N ARG A 243 3.93 -0.43 6.90
CA ARG A 243 4.10 0.83 7.65
C ARG A 243 5.55 1.32 7.62
N GLU A 244 6.53 0.43 7.68
CA GLU A 244 7.94 0.77 7.52
C GLU A 244 8.24 1.30 6.12
N CYS A 245 7.71 0.67 5.06
CA CYS A 245 7.83 1.15 3.69
C CYS A 245 7.21 2.54 3.52
N GLU A 246 5.99 2.77 4.03
CA GLU A 246 5.33 4.07 3.99
C GLU A 246 6.18 5.15 4.68
N ALA A 247 6.69 4.85 5.87
CA ALA A 247 7.55 5.78 6.61
C ALA A 247 8.85 6.09 5.87
N SER A 248 9.43 5.11 5.17
CA SER A 248 10.69 5.27 4.45
C SER A 248 10.57 6.07 3.16
N LEU A 249 9.41 6.08 2.52
CA LEU A 249 9.20 6.79 1.25
C LEU A 249 9.31 8.31 1.41
N GLY A 250 8.82 8.88 2.49
CA GLY A 250 8.90 10.29 2.79
C GLY A 250 8.44 11.19 1.63
N VAL A 251 9.12 12.31 1.47
CA VAL A 251 8.94 13.26 0.35
C VAL A 251 10.27 13.45 -0.37
N SER A 252 10.23 13.77 -1.66
CA SER A 252 11.44 14.13 -2.39
C SER A 252 12.08 15.37 -1.76
N ARG A 253 13.33 15.23 -1.33
CA ARG A 253 14.04 16.26 -0.61
C ARG A 253 15.49 16.35 -1.06
N PHE A 254 15.94 17.57 -1.33
CA PHE A 254 17.32 17.96 -1.53
C PHE A 254 17.61 19.12 -0.59
N GLY A 255 18.65 19.02 0.21
CA GLY A 255 19.02 20.10 1.12
C GLY A 255 19.94 19.60 2.21
N LEU A 256 20.83 20.48 2.66
CA LEU A 256 21.80 20.21 3.71
C LEU A 256 21.21 20.64 5.09
N GLY A 257 21.41 19.80 6.09
CA GLY A 257 21.31 20.19 7.49
C GLY A 257 19.94 20.36 8.11
N ASP A 258 18.85 20.04 7.38
CA ASP A 258 17.50 20.18 7.95
C ASP A 258 16.95 18.92 8.61
N LEU A 259 17.60 17.78 8.44
CA LEU A 259 17.22 16.55 9.13
C LEU A 259 17.85 16.53 10.53
N PRO A 260 17.09 16.32 11.60
CA PRO A 260 17.66 16.23 12.96
C PRO A 260 18.78 15.20 13.06
N ALA A 261 18.68 14.07 12.35
CA ALA A 261 19.70 13.03 12.31
C ALA A 261 21.01 13.45 11.63
N GLU A 262 21.00 14.49 10.78
CA GLU A 262 22.19 14.98 10.08
C GLU A 262 22.94 16.06 10.87
N ARG A 263 22.33 16.67 11.89
CA ARG A 263 22.95 17.76 12.69
C ARG A 263 24.25 17.33 13.35
N ASP A 264 24.31 16.09 13.81
CA ASP A 264 25.52 15.55 14.47
C ASP A 264 26.67 15.30 13.49
N THR A 265 26.41 15.36 12.18
CA THR A 265 27.41 15.16 11.15
C THR A 265 28.01 16.46 10.60
N ASP A 266 27.53 17.62 11.06
CA ASP A 266 27.98 18.93 10.54
C ASP A 266 29.49 19.14 10.73
N SER A 267 30.07 18.62 11.80
CA SER A 267 31.51 18.65 12.06
C SER A 267 32.36 17.86 11.04
N PHE A 268 31.72 16.94 10.29
CA PHE A 268 32.37 16.20 9.21
C PHE A 268 32.26 16.87 7.84
N CYS A 269 31.53 17.99 7.75
CA CYS A 269 31.46 18.76 6.51
C CYS A 269 32.81 19.39 6.19
N ARG A 270 33.11 19.49 4.89
CA ARG A 270 34.29 20.24 4.46
C ARG A 270 34.00 21.72 4.54
N ARG A 271 34.85 22.42 5.28
CA ARG A 271 34.89 23.88 5.42
C ARG A 271 36.18 24.41 4.83
N VAL A 272 36.17 25.67 4.47
CA VAL A 272 37.41 26.35 4.04
C VAL A 272 37.94 27.13 5.24
N VAL A 273 39.22 26.92 5.52
CA VAL A 273 39.95 27.55 6.62
C VAL A 273 41.23 28.18 6.10
N TYR A 274 41.89 29.02 6.87
CA TYR A 274 43.20 29.56 6.50
C TYR A 274 44.24 28.44 6.42
N ALA A 275 45.11 28.46 5.37
CA ALA A 275 46.13 27.42 5.18
C ALA A 275 47.40 27.67 5.98
N ALA A 276 47.66 28.91 6.43
CA ALA A 276 48.84 29.34 7.18
C ALA A 276 48.49 30.57 8.04
N ASP A 277 49.40 30.95 8.91
CA ASP A 277 49.32 32.22 9.63
C ASP A 277 49.40 33.39 8.63
N LEU A 278 48.44 34.33 8.68
CA LEU A 278 48.44 35.50 7.82
C LEU A 278 48.43 36.76 8.67
N PRO A 279 49.22 37.77 8.31
CA PRO A 279 49.31 39.03 9.09
C PRO A 279 48.11 39.95 8.81
N ASP A 280 47.91 40.93 9.71
CA ASP A 280 47.02 42.07 9.46
C ASP A 280 47.38 42.77 8.11
N GLY A 281 46.37 43.19 7.37
CA GLY A 281 46.54 43.82 6.08
C GLY A 281 46.83 42.90 4.91
N HIS A 282 46.88 41.56 5.14
CA HIS A 282 47.07 40.61 4.05
C HIS A 282 45.83 40.56 3.14
N VAL A 283 46.06 40.49 1.81
CA VAL A 283 44.98 40.31 0.83
C VAL A 283 44.78 38.83 0.56
N LEU A 284 43.56 38.32 0.88
CA LEU A 284 43.24 36.89 0.75
C LEU A 284 43.33 36.42 -0.70
N ARG A 285 44.04 35.35 -0.91
CA ARG A 285 44.24 34.66 -2.20
C ARG A 285 43.85 33.20 -2.11
N PRO A 286 43.54 32.51 -3.23
CA PRO A 286 43.17 31.09 -3.20
C PRO A 286 44.17 30.20 -2.49
N ARG A 287 45.47 30.46 -2.63
CA ARG A 287 46.57 29.66 -2.00
C ARG A 287 46.63 29.80 -0.47
N ASP A 288 45.98 30.83 0.08
CA ASP A 288 45.96 31.12 1.52
C ASP A 288 44.85 30.32 2.24
N THR A 289 44.11 29.48 1.51
CA THR A 289 42.99 28.73 2.02
C THR A 289 43.16 27.22 1.72
N VAL A 290 42.57 26.41 2.59
CA VAL A 290 42.54 24.95 2.44
C VAL A 290 41.15 24.40 2.79
N ARG A 291 40.71 23.36 2.08
CA ARG A 291 39.43 22.67 2.37
C ARG A 291 39.69 21.46 3.23
N LEU A 292 39.19 21.48 4.45
CA LEU A 292 39.32 20.40 5.43
C LEU A 292 37.95 20.03 6.01
N ARG A 293 37.84 18.85 6.62
CA ARG A 293 36.73 18.58 7.55
C ARG A 293 37.01 19.38 8.80
N ALA A 294 36.12 20.29 9.12
CA ALA A 294 36.26 21.17 10.28
C ALA A 294 34.88 21.49 10.88
N PRO A 295 34.79 21.62 12.20
CA PRO A 295 33.52 21.97 12.84
C PRO A 295 33.07 23.38 12.48
N GLU A 296 34.02 24.27 12.16
CA GLU A 296 33.78 25.65 11.80
C GLU A 296 34.59 26.06 10.58
N GLY A 297 34.18 27.12 9.91
CA GLY A 297 34.86 27.67 8.74
C GLY A 297 33.88 28.11 7.64
N TRP A 298 34.43 28.68 6.58
CA TRP A 298 33.62 29.14 5.46
C TRP A 298 32.97 27.95 4.74
N PRO A 299 31.66 28.00 4.45
CA PRO A 299 31.01 26.91 3.72
C PRO A 299 31.68 26.67 2.38
N ALA A 300 31.89 25.38 2.06
CA ALA A 300 32.68 24.99 0.87
C ALA A 300 32.00 25.30 -0.47
N ASP A 301 30.69 25.50 -0.45
CA ASP A 301 29.81 25.83 -1.58
C ASP A 301 29.50 27.33 -1.72
N VAL A 302 29.97 28.15 -0.77
CA VAL A 302 29.83 29.60 -0.82
C VAL A 302 31.10 30.24 -1.40
N PRO A 303 30.97 31.22 -2.32
CA PRO A 303 32.16 31.93 -2.85
C PRO A 303 32.98 32.55 -1.74
N LEU A 304 34.31 32.29 -1.77
CA LEU A 304 35.25 32.89 -0.83
C LEU A 304 35.41 34.39 -1.03
N PRO A 305 35.67 35.18 0.05
CA PRO A 305 35.89 36.63 -0.02
C PRO A 305 37.32 36.95 -0.54
N LEU A 306 37.70 36.34 -1.66
CA LEU A 306 39.02 36.54 -2.28
C LEU A 306 39.23 38.01 -2.66
N GLY A 307 40.45 38.54 -2.50
CA GLY A 307 40.82 39.90 -2.81
C GLY A 307 40.49 40.90 -1.69
N ARG A 308 39.77 40.50 -0.64
CA ARG A 308 39.56 41.35 0.54
C ARG A 308 40.78 41.35 1.44
N THR A 309 40.96 42.43 2.17
CA THR A 309 42.09 42.64 3.09
C THR A 309 41.69 42.24 4.51
N LEU A 310 42.56 41.47 5.20
CA LEU A 310 42.37 41.14 6.58
C LEU A 310 42.44 42.38 7.48
N ALA A 311 41.55 42.43 8.46
CA ALA A 311 41.47 43.50 9.44
C ALA A 311 42.36 43.24 10.68
N HIS A 312 42.84 42.01 10.82
CA HIS A 312 43.76 41.56 11.89
C HIS A 312 44.52 40.31 11.43
N GLY A 313 45.57 39.91 12.16
CA GLY A 313 46.26 38.66 11.88
C GLY A 313 45.40 37.42 12.26
N VAL A 314 45.45 36.40 11.43
CA VAL A 314 44.73 35.13 11.63
C VAL A 314 45.71 33.93 11.65
N PRO A 315 45.51 32.96 12.59
CA PRO A 315 46.35 31.78 12.63
C PRO A 315 45.97 30.74 11.59
N ALA A 316 46.88 29.85 11.28
CA ALA A 316 46.64 28.68 10.42
C ALA A 316 45.48 27.84 10.99
N PHE A 317 44.65 27.34 10.11
CA PHE A 317 43.46 26.50 10.38
C PHE A 317 42.33 27.20 11.16
N ALA A 318 42.44 28.51 11.42
CA ALA A 318 41.31 29.28 11.93
C ALA A 318 40.14 29.29 10.94
N PRO A 319 38.88 29.33 11.40
CA PRO A 319 37.72 29.51 10.54
C PRO A 319 37.77 30.86 9.85
N ILE A 320 37.44 30.91 8.55
CA ILE A 320 37.26 32.16 7.82
C ILE A 320 35.90 32.73 8.16
N GLN A 321 35.85 33.99 8.60
CA GLN A 321 34.61 34.71 8.95
C GLN A 321 34.57 36.09 8.22
N LEU A 322 33.36 36.65 8.07
CA LEU A 322 33.22 37.96 7.41
C LEU A 322 33.89 39.08 8.20
N GLU A 323 33.92 38.97 9.50
CA GLU A 323 34.50 39.90 10.47
C GLU A 323 36.03 39.96 10.36
N ASP A 324 36.65 38.96 9.74
CA ASP A 324 38.11 38.99 9.49
C ASP A 324 38.55 40.04 8.47
N PHE A 325 37.61 40.65 7.71
CA PHE A 325 37.91 41.52 6.58
C PHE A 325 37.45 42.97 6.81
N ARG A 326 38.23 43.91 6.22
CA ARG A 326 37.84 45.32 6.11
C ARG A 326 37.15 45.58 4.75
#